data_8057af7c48d753b1e2358fc4a9a90cf4
#
_entry.id   8057af7c48d753b1e2358fc4a9a90cf4
#
_cell.length_a   1.000
_cell.length_b   1.000
_cell.length_c   1.000
_cell.angle_alpha   90.00
_cell.angle_beta   90.00
_cell.angle_gamma   90.00
#
_symmetry.space_group_name_H-M   'P 1'
#
loop_
_entity.id
_entity.type
_entity.pdbx_description
1 polymer ?
#
loop_
_entity_poly.entity_id
_entity_poly.type
_entity_poly.pdbx_seq_one_letter_code
_entity_poly.pdbx_strand_id
1 'polypeptide(L)'
;MALGSWASNNNPMEQWQARKAAIQYLNTFLGIADQVSWAENEVTNRMFIDKLSGEAYALRALNYYYLLMAHGGWTADGQLLGVPILLEPEDNNSDFNQPRASFSACVEQVFTDLNKAVDLLPVDYENIKSDAEVPARYKEIGAKMGNYNLVFGSYQRGRITARIAEAIKAQVALLAASPAYREGSGVTSETAANYAAT
;
A
#
# COMPACT_ATOMS: atom_id res chain seq x y z
N MET A 1 0.52 -29.31 -4.86
CA MET A 1 1.89 -29.12 -5.39
C MET A 1 2.47 -30.47 -5.72
N ALA A 2 3.14 -30.63 -6.86
CA ALA A 2 3.78 -31.88 -7.20
C ALA A 2 4.98 -32.13 -6.27
N LEU A 3 5.19 -33.38 -5.86
CA LEU A 3 6.38 -33.82 -5.12
C LEU A 3 7.64 -33.43 -5.90
N GLY A 4 8.58 -32.74 -5.24
CA GLY A 4 9.86 -32.33 -5.87
C GLY A 4 9.88 -30.93 -6.51
N SER A 5 8.81 -30.13 -6.38
CA SER A 5 8.81 -28.73 -6.86
C SER A 5 9.61 -27.76 -5.97
N TRP A 6 9.95 -28.15 -4.74
CA TRP A 6 10.78 -27.37 -3.82
C TRP A 6 12.24 -27.82 -3.89
N ALA A 7 13.12 -26.88 -4.21
CA ALA A 7 14.56 -27.09 -4.22
C ALA A 7 15.28 -25.82 -3.76
N SER A 8 16.55 -25.90 -3.38
CA SER A 8 17.35 -24.74 -2.94
C SER A 8 17.44 -23.62 -3.99
N ASN A 9 17.28 -23.97 -5.27
CA ASN A 9 17.30 -23.06 -6.42
C ASN A 9 15.93 -22.88 -7.07
N ASN A 10 14.86 -23.42 -6.48
CA ASN A 10 13.50 -23.33 -6.99
C ASN A 10 12.51 -23.23 -5.85
N ASN A 11 12.09 -22.00 -5.53
CA ASN A 11 11.03 -21.72 -4.59
C ASN A 11 9.74 -21.41 -5.36
N PRO A 12 8.73 -22.30 -5.40
CA PRO A 12 7.47 -22.06 -6.10
C PRO A 12 6.66 -20.87 -5.53
N MET A 13 6.97 -20.42 -4.32
CA MET A 13 6.35 -19.25 -3.67
C MET A 13 7.22 -18.00 -3.79
N GLU A 14 8.24 -18.01 -4.65
CA GLU A 14 9.13 -16.88 -4.86
C GLU A 14 8.34 -15.64 -5.34
N GLN A 15 8.47 -14.52 -4.61
CA GLN A 15 7.78 -13.26 -4.88
C GLN A 15 8.77 -12.09 -5.01
N TRP A 16 10.05 -12.31 -4.69
CA TRP A 16 11.02 -11.24 -4.48
C TRP A 16 11.16 -10.32 -5.70
N GLN A 17 11.52 -10.90 -6.84
CA GLN A 17 11.83 -10.12 -8.04
C GLN A 17 10.63 -9.32 -8.54
N ALA A 18 9.47 -9.96 -8.65
CA ALA A 18 8.26 -9.32 -9.17
C ALA A 18 7.77 -8.20 -8.23
N ARG A 19 7.78 -8.44 -6.91
CA ARG A 19 7.31 -7.46 -5.93
C ARG A 19 8.29 -6.31 -5.74
N LYS A 20 9.61 -6.60 -5.73
CA LYS A 20 10.63 -5.55 -5.67
C LYS A 20 10.55 -4.64 -6.89
N ALA A 21 10.39 -5.19 -8.09
CA ALA A 21 10.21 -4.40 -9.31
C ALA A 21 8.94 -3.51 -9.23
N ALA A 22 7.82 -4.06 -8.75
CA ALA A 22 6.60 -3.27 -8.56
C ALA A 22 6.81 -2.12 -7.56
N ILE A 23 7.46 -2.36 -6.43
CA ILE A 23 7.79 -1.33 -5.43
C ILE A 23 8.67 -0.25 -6.06
N GLN A 24 9.67 -0.62 -6.85
CA GLN A 24 10.53 0.32 -7.57
C GLN A 24 9.72 1.26 -8.48
N TYR A 25 8.80 0.72 -9.29
CA TYR A 25 7.93 1.55 -10.14
C TYR A 25 7.02 2.46 -9.33
N LEU A 26 6.47 1.98 -8.20
CA LEU A 26 5.62 2.77 -7.32
C LEU A 26 6.40 3.89 -6.63
N ASN A 27 7.64 3.64 -6.19
CA ASN A 27 8.52 4.65 -5.63
C ASN A 27 8.86 5.73 -6.68
N THR A 28 9.20 5.31 -7.90
CA THR A 28 9.46 6.24 -9.01
C THR A 28 8.24 7.12 -9.28
N PHE A 29 7.05 6.52 -9.34
CA PHE A 29 5.80 7.25 -9.53
C PHE A 29 5.54 8.24 -8.39
N LEU A 30 5.63 7.80 -7.14
CA LEU A 30 5.41 8.66 -5.96
C LEU A 30 6.39 9.83 -5.90
N GLY A 31 7.63 9.64 -6.36
CA GLY A 31 8.65 10.70 -6.42
C GLY A 31 8.39 11.78 -7.46
N ILE A 32 7.52 11.54 -8.44
CA ILE A 32 7.25 12.50 -9.53
C ILE A 32 5.76 12.86 -9.68
N ALA A 33 4.86 12.25 -8.89
CA ALA A 33 3.42 12.37 -9.08
C ALA A 33 2.89 13.81 -9.01
N ASP A 34 3.50 14.65 -8.18
CA ASP A 34 3.19 16.07 -8.01
C ASP A 34 3.81 16.97 -9.08
N GLN A 35 4.76 16.48 -9.86
CA GLN A 35 5.44 17.21 -10.93
C GLN A 35 4.75 17.03 -12.28
N VAL A 36 3.81 16.09 -12.37
CA VAL A 36 3.08 15.78 -13.60
C VAL A 36 1.77 16.55 -13.64
N SER A 37 1.50 17.21 -14.78
CA SER A 37 0.21 17.82 -15.04
C SER A 37 -0.79 16.77 -15.55
N TRP A 38 -1.64 16.27 -14.65
CA TRP A 38 -2.67 15.29 -14.94
C TRP A 38 -3.96 15.90 -15.53
N ALA A 39 -4.14 17.21 -15.33
CA ALA A 39 -5.25 17.98 -15.86
C ALA A 39 -4.87 19.46 -15.99
N GLU A 40 -5.47 20.17 -16.94
CA GLU A 40 -5.27 21.62 -17.15
C GLU A 40 -5.82 22.45 -15.96
N ASN A 41 -6.94 22.02 -15.39
CA ASN A 41 -7.52 22.68 -14.23
C ASN A 41 -6.76 22.29 -12.96
N GLU A 42 -6.18 23.25 -12.26
CA GLU A 42 -5.33 23.06 -11.08
C GLU A 42 -6.04 22.28 -9.96
N VAL A 43 -7.32 22.55 -9.72
CA VAL A 43 -8.12 21.85 -8.70
C VAL A 43 -8.27 20.38 -9.07
N THR A 44 -8.62 20.11 -10.32
CA THR A 44 -8.75 18.74 -10.85
C THR A 44 -7.39 18.04 -10.84
N ASN A 45 -6.33 18.74 -11.21
CA ASN A 45 -4.96 18.21 -11.18
C ASN A 45 -4.56 17.77 -9.76
N ARG A 46 -4.80 18.60 -8.76
CA ARG A 46 -4.54 18.25 -7.36
C ARG A 46 -5.30 17.01 -6.92
N MET A 47 -6.57 16.91 -7.31
CA MET A 47 -7.40 15.75 -6.99
C MET A 47 -6.90 14.46 -7.68
N PHE A 48 -6.38 14.55 -8.92
CA PHE A 48 -5.73 13.42 -9.59
C PHE A 48 -4.44 13.00 -8.89
N ILE A 49 -3.60 13.96 -8.45
CA ILE A 49 -2.38 13.67 -7.67
C ILE A 49 -2.75 12.89 -6.42
N ASP A 50 -3.72 13.36 -5.65
CA ASP A 50 -4.17 12.70 -4.42
C ASP A 50 -4.68 11.27 -4.71
N LYS A 51 -5.55 11.10 -5.72
CA LYS A 51 -6.07 9.79 -6.11
C LYS A 51 -4.98 8.82 -6.53
N LEU A 52 -4.13 9.21 -7.46
CA LEU A 52 -3.10 8.33 -8.02
C LEU A 52 -2.02 8.01 -6.98
N SER A 53 -1.68 8.97 -6.12
CA SER A 53 -0.78 8.71 -5.00
C SER A 53 -1.38 7.76 -3.97
N GLY A 54 -2.68 7.92 -3.64
CA GLY A 54 -3.40 7.01 -2.76
C GLY A 54 -3.42 5.57 -3.29
N GLU A 55 -3.68 5.40 -4.59
CA GLU A 55 -3.61 4.09 -5.25
C GLU A 55 -2.18 3.51 -5.20
N ALA A 56 -1.16 4.33 -5.45
CA ALA A 56 0.23 3.90 -5.41
C ALA A 56 0.67 3.46 -3.99
N TYR A 57 0.27 4.19 -2.95
CA TYR A 57 0.53 3.80 -1.56
C TYR A 57 -0.14 2.46 -1.23
N ALA A 58 -1.40 2.26 -1.58
CA ALA A 58 -2.11 1.00 -1.34
C ALA A 58 -1.46 -0.18 -2.08
N LEU A 59 -1.04 0.03 -3.33
CA LEU A 59 -0.35 -0.99 -4.12
C LEU A 59 1.04 -1.31 -3.55
N ARG A 60 1.78 -0.31 -3.05
CA ARG A 60 3.09 -0.54 -2.41
C ARG A 60 2.92 -1.36 -1.14
N ALA A 61 1.96 -1.01 -0.30
CA ALA A 61 1.60 -1.78 0.89
C ALA A 61 1.24 -3.24 0.57
N LEU A 62 0.41 -3.46 -0.46
CA LEU A 62 0.03 -4.79 -0.91
C LEU A 62 1.23 -5.61 -1.39
N ASN A 63 2.19 -5.00 -2.09
CA ASN A 63 3.41 -5.69 -2.51
C ASN A 63 4.30 -6.05 -1.31
N TYR A 64 4.43 -5.17 -0.32
CA TYR A 64 5.12 -5.49 0.94
C TYR A 64 4.42 -6.62 1.71
N TYR A 65 3.09 -6.63 1.77
CA TYR A 65 2.34 -7.72 2.38
C TYR A 65 2.68 -9.07 1.76
N TYR A 66 2.69 -9.17 0.43
CA TYR A 66 3.09 -10.40 -0.26
C TYR A 66 4.55 -10.78 -0.03
N LEU A 67 5.45 -9.80 0.04
CA LEU A 67 6.86 -10.06 0.40
C LEU A 67 6.99 -10.60 1.82
N LEU A 68 6.25 -10.04 2.79
CA LEU A 68 6.24 -10.53 4.18
C LEU A 68 5.72 -11.96 4.27
N MET A 69 4.66 -12.29 3.54
CA MET A 69 4.12 -13.65 3.50
C MET A 69 5.11 -14.68 2.95
N ALA A 70 5.88 -14.31 1.92
CA ALA A 70 6.76 -15.23 1.21
C ALA A 70 8.17 -15.30 1.81
N HIS A 71 8.66 -14.20 2.38
CA HIS A 71 10.06 -14.02 2.76
C HIS A 71 10.27 -13.57 4.22
N GLY A 72 9.20 -13.18 4.94
CA GLY A 72 9.27 -12.90 6.37
C GLY A 72 9.46 -14.17 7.20
N GLY A 73 10.18 -14.08 8.32
CA GLY A 73 10.32 -15.24 9.20
C GLY A 73 11.45 -15.14 10.21
N TRP A 74 11.49 -16.13 11.07
CA TRP A 74 12.48 -16.27 12.14
C TRP A 74 13.82 -16.73 11.59
N THR A 75 14.88 -16.11 12.06
CA THR A 75 16.27 -16.52 11.82
C THR A 75 16.69 -17.59 12.83
N ALA A 76 17.80 -18.26 12.58
CA ALA A 76 18.32 -19.29 13.47
C ALA A 76 18.73 -18.75 14.86
N ASP A 77 19.06 -17.46 14.95
CA ASP A 77 19.40 -16.74 16.18
C ASP A 77 18.17 -16.10 16.87
N GLY A 78 16.96 -16.43 16.41
CA GLY A 78 15.71 -16.04 17.08
C GLY A 78 15.24 -14.62 16.80
N GLN A 79 15.70 -13.98 15.71
CA GLN A 79 15.18 -12.69 15.27
C GLN A 79 14.04 -12.88 14.27
N LEU A 80 12.95 -12.15 14.44
CA LEU A 80 11.88 -12.09 13.44
C LEU A 80 12.16 -10.97 12.45
N LEU A 81 12.56 -11.34 11.23
CA LEU A 81 12.90 -10.40 10.17
C LEU A 81 11.83 -10.38 9.06
N GLY A 82 11.60 -9.19 8.56
CA GLY A 82 10.81 -8.93 7.36
C GLY A 82 11.67 -8.92 6.09
N VAL A 83 11.58 -7.86 5.33
CA VAL A 83 12.31 -7.59 4.09
C VAL A 83 12.96 -6.20 4.14
N PRO A 84 13.91 -5.85 3.27
CA PRO A 84 14.37 -4.47 3.15
C PRO A 84 13.23 -3.51 2.85
N ILE A 85 13.20 -2.36 3.53
CA ILE A 85 12.20 -1.31 3.31
C ILE A 85 12.79 -0.28 2.34
N LEU A 86 12.27 -0.26 1.12
CA LEU A 86 12.70 0.62 0.03
C LEU A 86 11.58 1.63 -0.23
N LEU A 87 11.80 2.90 0.08
CA LEU A 87 10.80 3.97 -0.07
C LEU A 87 11.15 4.96 -1.17
N GLU A 88 12.40 4.92 -1.64
CA GLU A 88 12.92 5.74 -2.72
C GLU A 88 13.22 4.88 -3.95
N PRO A 89 13.20 5.47 -5.15
CA PRO A 89 13.67 4.77 -6.35
C PRO A 89 15.15 4.39 -6.21
N GLU A 90 15.48 3.15 -6.53
CA GLU A 90 16.88 2.74 -6.63
C GLU A 90 17.46 3.14 -7.99
N ASP A 91 18.71 3.57 -8.01
CA ASP A 91 19.49 3.89 -9.20
C ASP A 91 20.84 3.15 -9.18
N ASN A 92 21.72 3.44 -10.15
CA ASN A 92 23.02 2.79 -10.26
C ASN A 92 23.98 3.06 -9.09
N ASN A 93 23.68 4.03 -8.22
CA ASN A 93 24.48 4.39 -7.05
C ASN A 93 23.88 3.83 -5.75
N SER A 94 22.73 3.20 -5.83
CA SER A 94 22.03 2.66 -4.67
C SER A 94 22.74 1.42 -4.12
N ASP A 95 22.72 1.25 -2.79
CA ASP A 95 23.17 0.02 -2.16
C ASP A 95 22.10 -1.07 -2.33
N PHE A 96 22.38 -2.03 -3.22
CA PHE A 96 21.48 -3.16 -3.48
C PHE A 96 21.54 -4.26 -2.40
N ASN A 97 22.49 -4.19 -1.45
CA ASN A 97 22.64 -5.14 -0.36
C ASN A 97 22.01 -4.65 0.94
N GLN A 98 20.83 -4.05 0.86
CA GLN A 98 20.09 -3.57 2.01
C GLN A 98 19.79 -4.73 2.98
N PRO A 99 20.06 -4.56 4.30
CA PRO A 99 19.72 -5.57 5.29
C PRO A 99 18.20 -5.72 5.42
N ARG A 100 17.77 -6.90 5.83
CA ARG A 100 16.36 -7.12 6.19
C ARG A 100 15.99 -6.27 7.40
N ALA A 101 14.90 -5.55 7.32
CA ALA A 101 14.31 -4.87 8.47
C ALA A 101 13.63 -5.87 9.40
N SER A 102 13.31 -5.47 10.64
CA SER A 102 12.46 -6.28 11.50
C SER A 102 11.07 -6.46 10.87
N PHE A 103 10.41 -7.55 11.19
CA PHE A 103 9.05 -7.81 10.70
C PHE A 103 8.09 -6.71 11.17
N SER A 104 8.22 -6.25 12.43
CA SER A 104 7.42 -5.15 12.98
C SER A 104 7.60 -3.85 12.19
N ALA A 105 8.84 -3.47 11.86
CA ALA A 105 9.10 -2.27 11.07
C ALA A 105 8.45 -2.36 9.67
N CYS A 106 8.46 -3.54 9.06
CA CYS A 106 7.77 -3.74 7.78
C CYS A 106 6.25 -3.61 7.93
N VAL A 107 5.65 -4.14 9.00
CA VAL A 107 4.20 -4.00 9.28
C VAL A 107 3.83 -2.54 9.51
N GLU A 108 4.63 -1.80 10.28
CA GLU A 108 4.44 -0.36 10.51
C GLU A 108 4.51 0.44 9.21
N GLN A 109 5.45 0.10 8.32
CA GLN A 109 5.55 0.76 7.01
C GLN A 109 4.33 0.45 6.14
N VAL A 110 3.85 -0.79 6.13
CA VAL A 110 2.62 -1.18 5.42
C VAL A 110 1.43 -0.39 5.94
N PHE A 111 1.26 -0.27 7.26
CA PHE A 111 0.20 0.53 7.86
C PHE A 111 0.33 2.01 7.54
N THR A 112 1.54 2.54 7.51
CA THR A 112 1.79 3.93 7.12
C THR A 112 1.32 4.22 5.71
N ASP A 113 1.62 3.34 4.75
CA ASP A 113 1.18 3.47 3.36
C ASP A 113 -0.34 3.31 3.24
N LEU A 114 -0.93 2.34 3.94
CA LEU A 114 -2.38 2.14 3.92
C LEU A 114 -3.15 3.30 4.55
N ASN A 115 -2.64 3.90 5.63
CA ASN A 115 -3.22 5.10 6.21
C ASN A 115 -3.22 6.26 5.21
N LYS A 116 -2.10 6.50 4.51
CA LYS A 116 -2.04 7.50 3.44
C LYS A 116 -3.04 7.22 2.32
N ALA A 117 -3.20 5.94 1.95
CA ALA A 117 -4.17 5.54 0.94
C ALA A 117 -5.61 5.82 1.39
N VAL A 118 -5.97 5.49 2.64
CA VAL A 118 -7.29 5.77 3.23
C VAL A 118 -7.58 7.27 3.26
N ASP A 119 -6.58 8.09 3.62
CA ASP A 119 -6.73 9.54 3.66
C ASP A 119 -6.94 10.15 2.25
N LEU A 120 -6.35 9.59 1.22
CA LEU A 120 -6.37 10.15 -0.13
C LEU A 120 -7.49 9.61 -1.02
N LEU A 121 -7.94 8.38 -0.79
CA LEU A 121 -8.93 7.70 -1.62
C LEU A 121 -10.36 7.89 -1.11
N PRO A 122 -11.37 7.80 -2.00
CA PRO A 122 -12.75 7.76 -1.58
C PRO A 122 -13.06 6.38 -0.96
N VAL A 123 -14.09 6.33 -0.11
CA VAL A 123 -14.60 5.06 0.42
C VAL A 123 -15.07 4.16 -0.74
N ASP A 124 -15.81 4.74 -1.68
CA ASP A 124 -16.23 4.09 -2.91
C ASP A 124 -16.24 5.12 -4.05
N TYR A 125 -16.00 4.70 -5.29
CA TYR A 125 -16.10 5.56 -6.47
C TYR A 125 -17.55 5.73 -6.88
N GLU A 126 -18.15 6.84 -6.48
CA GLU A 126 -19.54 7.17 -6.77
C GLU A 126 -19.72 8.64 -7.13
N ASN A 127 -20.71 8.91 -7.98
CA ASN A 127 -21.06 10.30 -8.32
C ASN A 127 -21.80 10.94 -7.15
N ILE A 128 -21.34 12.11 -6.76
CA ILE A 128 -22.08 13.02 -5.89
C ILE A 128 -23.08 13.84 -6.71
N LYS A 129 -24.11 14.38 -6.07
CA LYS A 129 -25.25 15.05 -6.72
C LYS A 129 -25.22 16.58 -6.57
N SER A 130 -24.37 17.10 -5.70
CA SER A 130 -24.27 18.53 -5.45
C SER A 130 -22.87 18.94 -4.96
N ASP A 131 -22.53 20.22 -5.05
CA ASP A 131 -21.31 20.81 -4.49
C ASP A 131 -21.26 20.66 -2.97
N ALA A 132 -22.42 20.52 -2.31
CA ALA A 132 -22.48 20.34 -0.85
C ALA A 132 -21.87 18.99 -0.40
N GLU A 133 -21.84 18.00 -1.25
CA GLU A 133 -21.31 16.65 -0.99
C GLU A 133 -19.80 16.53 -1.26
N VAL A 134 -19.17 17.53 -1.87
CA VAL A 134 -17.72 17.53 -2.08
C VAL A 134 -17.03 17.49 -0.70
N PRO A 135 -16.04 16.62 -0.46
CA PRO A 135 -15.29 16.60 0.79
C PRO A 135 -14.64 17.94 1.14
N ALA A 136 -14.60 18.28 2.44
CA ALA A 136 -14.13 19.59 2.93
C ALA A 136 -12.77 19.97 2.34
N ARG A 137 -11.79 19.05 2.36
CA ARG A 137 -10.44 19.29 1.83
C ARG A 137 -10.42 19.75 0.38
N TYR A 138 -11.37 19.29 -0.44
CA TYR A 138 -11.46 19.70 -1.85
C TYR A 138 -12.31 20.96 -2.04
N LYS A 139 -13.28 21.22 -1.14
CA LYS A 139 -13.98 22.50 -1.11
C LYS A 139 -13.04 23.67 -0.83
N GLU A 140 -12.08 23.47 0.08
CA GLU A 140 -11.08 24.49 0.46
C GLU A 140 -10.24 24.94 -0.74
N ILE A 141 -9.99 24.07 -1.70
CA ILE A 141 -9.27 24.38 -2.96
C ILE A 141 -10.23 24.75 -4.11
N GLY A 142 -11.53 24.90 -3.84
CA GLY A 142 -12.53 25.37 -4.81
C GLY A 142 -13.11 24.28 -5.70
N ALA A 143 -12.99 23.00 -5.35
CA ALA A 143 -13.56 21.90 -6.13
C ALA A 143 -15.11 21.96 -6.15
N LYS A 144 -15.68 21.65 -7.29
CA LYS A 144 -17.11 21.52 -7.53
C LYS A 144 -17.47 20.04 -7.80
N MET A 145 -18.77 19.74 -7.76
CA MET A 145 -19.31 18.41 -8.09
C MET A 145 -18.69 17.83 -9.39
N GLY A 146 -18.57 18.66 -10.44
CA GLY A 146 -18.01 18.24 -11.73
C GLY A 146 -16.56 17.78 -11.62
N ASN A 147 -15.70 18.51 -10.87
CA ASN A 147 -14.32 18.12 -10.62
C ASN A 147 -14.27 16.79 -9.84
N TYR A 148 -15.10 16.67 -8.78
CA TYR A 148 -15.16 15.47 -7.96
C TYR A 148 -15.60 14.24 -8.77
N ASN A 149 -16.70 14.35 -9.50
CA ASN A 149 -17.22 13.24 -10.29
C ASN A 149 -16.27 12.80 -11.42
N LEU A 150 -15.48 13.73 -11.97
CA LEU A 150 -14.46 13.40 -12.97
C LEU A 150 -13.34 12.53 -12.35
N VAL A 151 -12.90 12.85 -11.13
CA VAL A 151 -11.74 12.19 -10.49
C VAL A 151 -12.16 10.98 -9.66
N PHE A 152 -13.24 11.10 -8.90
CA PHE A 152 -13.69 10.09 -7.92
C PHE A 152 -15.09 9.53 -8.21
N GLY A 153 -15.66 9.83 -9.35
CA GLY A 153 -16.99 9.38 -9.73
C GLY A 153 -17.06 7.90 -10.11
N SER A 154 -18.27 7.43 -10.36
CA SER A 154 -18.59 6.01 -10.64
C SER A 154 -17.89 5.43 -11.87
N TYR A 155 -17.44 6.26 -12.80
CA TYR A 155 -16.64 5.85 -13.95
C TYR A 155 -15.29 5.22 -13.53
N GLN A 156 -14.80 5.54 -12.34
CA GLN A 156 -13.53 5.05 -11.79
C GLN A 156 -13.68 3.72 -11.02
N ARG A 157 -14.86 3.09 -11.00
CA ARG A 157 -15.09 1.80 -10.33
C ARG A 157 -14.14 0.73 -10.85
N GLY A 158 -13.74 -0.18 -9.94
CA GLY A 158 -12.76 -1.23 -10.22
C GLY A 158 -11.32 -0.85 -9.85
N ARG A 159 -11.09 0.37 -9.37
CA ARG A 159 -9.81 0.83 -8.81
C ARG A 159 -9.78 0.67 -7.29
N ILE A 160 -8.59 0.81 -6.69
CA ILE A 160 -8.44 0.74 -5.23
C ILE A 160 -9.20 1.89 -4.56
N THR A 161 -9.92 1.58 -3.49
CA THR A 161 -10.67 2.51 -2.65
C THR A 161 -10.11 2.50 -1.22
N ALA A 162 -10.53 3.47 -0.39
CA ALA A 162 -10.20 3.47 1.04
C ALA A 162 -10.69 2.18 1.71
N ARG A 163 -11.87 1.67 1.34
CA ARG A 163 -12.41 0.38 1.84
C ARG A 163 -11.50 -0.80 1.51
N ILE A 164 -10.93 -0.84 0.30
CA ILE A 164 -9.98 -1.89 -0.09
C ILE A 164 -8.67 -1.74 0.71
N ALA A 165 -8.20 -0.51 0.93
CA ALA A 165 -7.02 -0.26 1.76
C ALA A 165 -7.22 -0.73 3.21
N GLU A 166 -8.40 -0.48 3.81
CA GLU A 166 -8.74 -1.00 5.14
C GLU A 166 -8.82 -2.53 5.16
N ALA A 167 -9.37 -3.16 4.13
CA ALA A 167 -9.39 -4.63 4.02
C ALA A 167 -7.97 -5.22 3.95
N ILE A 168 -7.05 -4.58 3.20
CA ILE A 168 -5.63 -4.99 3.18
C ILE A 168 -5.01 -4.83 4.57
N LYS A 169 -5.32 -3.75 5.28
CA LYS A 169 -4.84 -3.48 6.64
C LYS A 169 -5.27 -4.57 7.63
N ALA A 170 -6.53 -5.00 7.54
CA ALA A 170 -7.05 -6.13 8.32
C ALA A 170 -6.30 -7.44 8.01
N GLN A 171 -6.02 -7.72 6.73
CA GLN A 171 -5.25 -8.91 6.32
C GLN A 171 -3.81 -8.88 6.87
N VAL A 172 -3.14 -7.74 6.81
CA VAL A 172 -1.78 -7.56 7.36
C VAL A 172 -1.78 -7.75 8.87
N ALA A 173 -2.75 -7.16 9.57
CA ALA A 173 -2.90 -7.32 11.01
C ALA A 173 -3.14 -8.77 11.40
N LEU A 174 -3.97 -9.48 10.66
CA LEU A 174 -4.24 -10.91 10.88
C LEU A 174 -2.99 -11.78 10.66
N LEU A 175 -2.21 -11.49 9.60
CA LEU A 175 -0.93 -12.15 9.36
C LEU A 175 0.03 -11.93 10.54
N ALA A 176 0.21 -10.68 10.95
CA ALA A 176 1.12 -10.28 12.01
C ALA A 176 0.74 -10.85 13.39
N ALA A 177 -0.57 -10.99 13.66
CA ALA A 177 -1.09 -11.59 14.89
C ALA A 177 -1.12 -13.12 14.87
N SER A 178 -0.78 -13.75 13.73
CA SER A 178 -0.79 -15.21 13.63
C SER A 178 0.25 -15.86 14.55
N PRO A 179 0.07 -17.12 14.97
CA PRO A 179 1.03 -17.81 15.85
C PRO A 179 2.47 -17.82 15.34
N ALA A 180 2.67 -17.73 14.02
CA ALA A 180 3.99 -17.72 13.41
C ALA A 180 4.78 -16.43 13.65
N TYR A 181 4.10 -15.29 13.86
CA TYR A 181 4.74 -13.96 13.89
C TYR A 181 4.43 -13.13 15.13
N ARG A 182 3.38 -13.44 15.89
CA ARG A 182 2.86 -12.59 16.99
C ARG A 182 3.90 -12.18 18.03
N GLU A 183 4.88 -13.03 18.32
CA GLU A 183 5.88 -12.76 19.37
C GLU A 183 6.88 -11.67 18.99
N GLY A 184 7.00 -11.32 17.71
CA GLY A 184 7.94 -10.32 17.21
C GLY A 184 7.35 -9.32 16.21
N SER A 185 6.02 -9.40 15.92
CA SER A 185 5.37 -8.54 14.92
C SER A 185 4.98 -7.17 15.44
N GLY A 186 4.91 -6.97 16.75
CA GLY A 186 4.36 -5.75 17.36
C GLY A 186 2.83 -5.64 17.30
N VAL A 187 2.12 -6.63 16.70
CA VAL A 187 0.66 -6.62 16.56
C VAL A 187 0.04 -7.69 17.45
N THR A 188 -0.90 -7.28 18.32
CA THR A 188 -1.66 -8.18 19.18
C THR A 188 -2.89 -8.74 18.48
N SER A 189 -3.45 -9.83 19.00
CA SER A 189 -4.73 -10.36 18.51
C SER A 189 -5.88 -9.36 18.66
N GLU A 190 -5.86 -8.53 19.69
CA GLU A 190 -6.84 -7.45 19.89
C GLU A 190 -6.71 -6.37 18.80
N THR A 191 -5.48 -5.93 18.50
CA THR A 191 -5.22 -4.99 17.41
C THR A 191 -5.71 -5.54 16.07
N ALA A 192 -5.44 -6.83 15.79
CA ALA A 192 -5.91 -7.48 14.56
C ALA A 192 -7.45 -7.56 14.50
N ALA A 193 -8.11 -7.87 15.61
CA ALA A 193 -9.57 -7.89 15.69
C ALA A 193 -10.18 -6.50 15.44
N ASN A 194 -9.58 -5.44 15.98
CA ASN A 194 -10.03 -4.06 15.76
C ASN A 194 -9.94 -3.67 14.28
N TYR A 195 -8.87 -4.03 13.58
CA TYR A 195 -8.77 -3.78 12.13
C TYR A 195 -9.75 -4.61 11.31
N ALA A 196 -10.12 -5.80 11.76
CA ALA A 196 -11.08 -6.64 11.05
C ALA A 196 -12.53 -6.19 11.27
N ALA A 197 -12.81 -5.38 12.29
CA ALA A 197 -14.14 -4.88 12.63
C ALA A 197 -14.50 -3.54 11.94
N THR A 198 -13.52 -2.88 11.30
CA THR A 198 -13.71 -1.62 10.54
C THR A 198 -13.93 -1.90 9.07
#